data_3e89a85d6be8f114fcffce5fab5e74ad
#
_entry.id   3e89a85d6be8f114fcffce5fab5e74ad
#
_cell.length_a   1.000
_cell.length_b   1.000
_cell.length_c   1.000
_cell.angle_alpha   90.00
_cell.angle_beta   90.00
_cell.angle_gamma   90.00
#
_symmetry.space_group_name_H-M   'P 1'
#
loop_
_entity.id
_entity.type
_entity.pdbx_description
1 polymer ?
#
loop_
_entity_poly.entity_id
_entity_poly.type
_entity_poly.pdbx_seq_one_letter_code
_entity_poly.pdbx_strand_id
1 'polypeptide(L)'
;MAATVGHVVVFVQENHTTDNYFRSMRAWGANVDTGWPVQPNPPTADHPHNRAAYAKWLHAQQAGAPTPAVHAQFDTTAVLGYYAYLAATGAFMENHCSGFGTNSTPNHLLIIGGQSPTLRNPPRSQPPPVWDLPSILGHAGDHGMTWNAYTGSSSYPVAFYQQLHGSPNIVRSDQILADAAHLAQLSMVWHDSPDDEHPTADVTKGQATIWQAVDAIVAAGHWQDTVFLLTWDDWGGFDDHVVTPDVEHTPDGVQLAYGPRVPLLVFGGRVRGGVDSRWSSHVCIGKTVLDLLGLPPLGVPRLDAAPSLADQINPAAANPPPPAFGSPITAPTPPHPTPMPTPAPPPPVSTSTPVTAVILRNGSTLPPPDDQPVR
;
A
#
# COMPACT_ATOMS: atom_id res chain seq x y z
N MET A 1 4.24 -17.98 19.84
CA MET A 1 4.07 -16.54 20.12
C MET A 1 4.56 -15.82 18.89
N ALA A 2 3.75 -14.99 18.26
CA ALA A 2 4.22 -14.11 17.20
C ALA A 2 5.37 -13.25 17.75
N ALA A 3 6.39 -12.99 16.94
CA ALA A 3 7.46 -12.06 17.33
C ALA A 3 6.84 -10.67 17.45
N THR A 4 6.70 -10.16 18.64
CA THR A 4 6.29 -8.78 18.88
C THR A 4 7.42 -7.88 18.40
N VAL A 5 7.09 -6.95 17.52
CA VAL A 5 7.97 -5.86 17.09
C VAL A 5 7.71 -4.63 17.97
N GLY A 6 8.69 -3.76 18.12
CA GLY A 6 8.54 -2.51 18.86
C GLY A 6 7.66 -1.52 18.11
N HIS A 7 7.86 -1.44 16.80
CA HIS A 7 7.24 -0.44 15.95
C HIS A 7 6.81 -1.01 14.59
N VAL A 8 5.68 -0.53 14.09
CA VAL A 8 5.24 -0.75 12.70
C VAL A 8 5.06 0.60 12.03
N VAL A 9 5.72 0.81 10.90
CA VAL A 9 5.63 2.04 10.11
C VAL A 9 5.07 1.69 8.73
N VAL A 10 3.96 2.30 8.37
CA VAL A 10 3.29 2.10 7.08
C VAL A 10 3.40 3.38 6.27
N PHE A 11 4.11 3.34 5.16
CA PHE A 11 4.17 4.41 4.17
C PHE A 11 3.19 4.11 3.04
N VAL A 12 2.41 5.11 2.65
CA VAL A 12 1.47 4.99 1.54
C VAL A 12 1.74 6.14 0.56
N GLN A 13 2.22 5.77 -0.62
CA GLN A 13 2.47 6.66 -1.76
C GLN A 13 1.35 6.55 -2.78
N GLU A 14 1.38 7.37 -3.84
CA GLU A 14 0.29 7.47 -4.79
C GLU A 14 0.67 6.99 -6.20
N ASN A 15 -0.22 6.20 -6.73
CA ASN A 15 -0.65 5.95 -8.09
C ASN A 15 0.40 5.32 -9.01
N HIS A 16 0.94 4.15 -8.65
CA HIS A 16 1.80 3.39 -9.55
C HIS A 16 1.62 1.87 -9.43
N THR A 17 1.70 1.18 -10.59
CA THR A 17 1.64 -0.29 -10.63
C THR A 17 3.00 -0.93 -10.35
N THR A 18 2.97 -2.22 -10.05
CA THR A 18 4.16 -3.03 -9.84
C THR A 18 5.06 -3.03 -11.07
N ASP A 19 4.52 -3.18 -12.27
CA ASP A 19 5.29 -3.15 -13.51
C ASP A 19 5.83 -1.76 -13.85
N ASN A 20 5.12 -0.71 -13.48
CA ASN A 20 5.56 0.66 -13.72
C ASN A 20 6.83 0.98 -12.93
N TYR A 21 6.98 0.47 -11.70
CA TYR A 21 8.06 0.84 -10.78
C TYR A 21 9.20 -0.19 -10.67
N PHE A 22 8.90 -1.48 -10.68
CA PHE A 22 9.83 -2.49 -10.19
C PHE A 22 10.36 -3.46 -11.26
N ARG A 23 10.58 -2.96 -12.49
CA ARG A 23 11.18 -3.77 -13.57
C ARG A 23 12.50 -4.44 -13.17
N SER A 24 13.28 -3.82 -12.28
CA SER A 24 14.55 -4.37 -11.79
C SER A 24 14.37 -5.68 -11.02
N MET A 25 13.19 -5.92 -10.44
CA MET A 25 12.91 -7.14 -9.67
C MET A 25 12.78 -8.39 -10.56
N ARG A 26 12.72 -8.23 -11.89
CA ARG A 26 12.83 -9.36 -12.81
C ARG A 26 14.10 -10.17 -12.60
N ALA A 27 15.22 -9.50 -12.31
CA ALA A 27 16.50 -10.15 -12.03
C ALA A 27 16.48 -10.96 -10.72
N TRP A 28 15.53 -10.67 -9.83
CA TRP A 28 15.30 -11.37 -8.56
C TRP A 28 14.26 -12.50 -8.67
N GLY A 29 13.75 -12.75 -9.87
CA GLY A 29 12.77 -13.78 -10.15
C GLY A 29 11.31 -13.32 -10.03
N ALA A 30 11.04 -12.04 -9.76
CA ALA A 30 9.68 -11.53 -9.70
C ALA A 30 8.99 -11.54 -11.08
N ASN A 31 7.69 -11.78 -11.08
CA ASN A 31 6.85 -11.71 -12.26
C ASN A 31 6.51 -10.25 -12.59
N VAL A 32 7.46 -9.53 -13.21
CA VAL A 32 7.31 -8.15 -13.66
C VAL A 32 7.64 -8.04 -15.16
N ASP A 33 6.93 -7.17 -15.87
CA ASP A 33 7.26 -6.88 -17.26
C ASP A 33 8.54 -6.02 -17.36
N THR A 34 9.31 -6.19 -18.41
CA THR A 34 10.51 -5.40 -18.67
C THR A 34 10.57 -4.86 -20.10
N GLY A 35 9.52 -5.12 -20.88
CA GLY A 35 9.45 -4.78 -22.30
C GLY A 35 8.86 -3.40 -22.61
N TRP A 36 8.28 -2.73 -21.63
CA TRP A 36 7.63 -1.45 -21.86
C TRP A 36 8.65 -0.30 -21.95
N PRO A 37 8.32 0.78 -22.66
CA PRO A 37 9.19 1.95 -22.77
C PRO A 37 9.51 2.56 -21.41
N VAL A 38 10.77 3.00 -21.24
CA VAL A 38 11.15 3.82 -20.08
C VAL A 38 10.56 5.22 -20.24
N GLN A 39 9.81 5.64 -19.24
CA GLN A 39 9.22 6.98 -19.22
C GLN A 39 10.13 8.00 -18.56
N PRO A 40 9.93 9.31 -18.85
CA PRO A 40 10.65 10.38 -18.17
C PRO A 40 10.19 10.48 -16.70
N ASN A 41 11.05 11.08 -15.88
CA ASN A 41 10.71 11.55 -14.55
C ASN A 41 10.85 13.09 -14.50
N PRO A 42 9.79 13.83 -14.17
CA PRO A 42 8.45 13.37 -13.79
C PRO A 42 7.65 12.81 -14.98
N PRO A 43 6.57 12.03 -14.70
CA PRO A 43 5.58 11.62 -15.71
C PRO A 43 4.91 12.85 -16.34
N THR A 44 4.59 12.75 -17.63
CA THR A 44 4.05 13.89 -18.39
C THR A 44 2.54 14.10 -18.21
N ALA A 45 1.82 13.13 -17.65
CA ALA A 45 0.38 13.20 -17.47
C ALA A 45 -0.08 12.37 -16.26
N ASP A 46 -1.18 12.80 -15.68
CA ASP A 46 -2.03 12.03 -14.77
C ASP A 46 -3.10 11.32 -15.62
N HIS A 47 -3.11 9.98 -15.55
CA HIS A 47 -3.97 9.16 -16.40
C HIS A 47 -5.26 8.78 -15.69
N PRO A 48 -6.38 8.56 -16.43
CA PRO A 48 -7.62 8.10 -15.83
C PRO A 48 -7.45 6.76 -15.10
N HIS A 49 -7.71 6.74 -13.80
CA HIS A 49 -7.56 5.58 -12.94
C HIS A 49 -8.78 5.30 -12.05
N ASN A 50 -9.91 5.90 -12.38
CA ASN A 50 -11.17 5.70 -11.66
C ASN A 50 -11.84 4.35 -12.03
N ARG A 51 -12.96 4.04 -11.37
CA ARG A 51 -13.72 2.81 -11.58
C ARG A 51 -14.06 2.52 -13.07
N ALA A 52 -14.42 3.55 -13.82
CA ALA A 52 -14.76 3.39 -15.25
C ALA A 52 -13.53 3.06 -16.11
N ALA A 53 -12.38 3.66 -15.79
CA ALA A 53 -11.10 3.34 -16.44
C ALA A 53 -10.68 1.91 -16.11
N TYR A 54 -10.79 1.51 -14.84
CA TYR A 54 -10.52 0.15 -14.42
C TYR A 54 -11.38 -0.89 -15.16
N ALA A 55 -12.69 -0.67 -15.25
CA ALA A 55 -13.57 -1.59 -15.94
C ALA A 55 -13.17 -1.80 -17.41
N LYS A 56 -12.73 -0.75 -18.10
CA LYS A 56 -12.22 -0.84 -19.47
C LYS A 56 -10.89 -1.60 -19.53
N TRP A 57 -10.00 -1.33 -18.62
CA TRP A 57 -8.71 -2.04 -18.50
C TRP A 57 -8.94 -3.53 -18.26
N LEU A 58 -9.75 -3.89 -17.26
CA LEU A 58 -10.06 -5.27 -16.91
C LEU A 58 -10.67 -6.03 -18.07
N HIS A 59 -11.64 -5.42 -18.75
CA HIS A 59 -12.28 -6.05 -19.93
C HIS A 59 -11.26 -6.35 -21.03
N ALA A 60 -10.35 -5.42 -21.31
CA ALA A 60 -9.29 -5.62 -22.29
C ALA A 60 -8.32 -6.73 -21.85
N GLN A 61 -7.89 -6.73 -20.60
CA GLN A 61 -7.04 -7.76 -20.01
C GLN A 61 -7.67 -9.17 -20.14
N GLN A 62 -8.92 -9.31 -19.73
CA GLN A 62 -9.66 -10.59 -19.80
C GLN A 62 -9.88 -11.07 -21.25
N ALA A 63 -10.00 -10.13 -22.19
CA ALA A 63 -10.14 -10.46 -23.61
C ALA A 63 -8.78 -10.73 -24.32
N GLY A 64 -7.65 -10.55 -23.64
CA GLY A 64 -6.33 -10.61 -24.27
C GLY A 64 -6.11 -9.52 -25.32
N ALA A 65 -6.81 -8.39 -25.20
CA ALA A 65 -6.74 -7.24 -26.09
C ALA A 65 -5.80 -6.16 -25.54
N PRO A 66 -5.27 -5.26 -26.38
CA PRO A 66 -4.51 -4.11 -25.89
C PRO A 66 -5.31 -3.29 -24.87
N THR A 67 -4.72 -3.01 -23.73
CA THR A 67 -5.38 -2.25 -22.67
C THR A 67 -5.35 -0.74 -22.96
N PRO A 68 -6.31 0.03 -22.45
CA PRO A 68 -6.28 1.49 -22.56
C PRO A 68 -5.31 2.15 -21.54
N ALA A 69 -4.68 1.38 -20.67
CA ALA A 69 -3.74 1.87 -19.68
C ALA A 69 -2.38 2.19 -20.31
N VAL A 70 -1.56 2.92 -19.58
CA VAL A 70 -0.26 3.38 -20.09
C VAL A 70 0.81 2.33 -19.87
N HIS A 71 1.38 1.85 -20.96
CA HIS A 71 2.51 0.92 -20.97
C HIS A 71 3.81 1.72 -20.82
N ALA A 72 4.19 2.04 -19.60
CA ALA A 72 5.39 2.78 -19.29
C ALA A 72 6.03 2.28 -17.99
N GLN A 73 7.36 2.36 -17.92
CA GLN A 73 8.14 1.94 -16.77
C GLN A 73 9.17 3.02 -16.41
N PHE A 74 9.46 3.16 -15.12
CA PHE A 74 10.67 3.87 -14.72
C PHE A 74 11.89 2.96 -14.87
N ASP A 75 13.05 3.57 -15.10
CA ASP A 75 14.30 2.89 -14.82
C ASP A 75 14.47 2.82 -13.30
N THR A 76 14.02 1.71 -12.70
CA THR A 76 13.99 1.56 -11.24
C THR A 76 15.38 1.83 -10.64
N THR A 77 16.44 1.37 -11.27
CA THR A 77 17.80 1.52 -10.72
C THR A 77 18.28 2.96 -10.82
N ALA A 78 18.05 3.63 -11.94
CA ALA A 78 18.54 4.99 -12.16
C ALA A 78 17.70 6.06 -11.46
N VAL A 79 16.37 5.87 -11.39
CA VAL A 79 15.41 6.86 -10.87
C VAL A 79 14.98 6.53 -9.46
N LEU A 80 14.71 5.25 -9.16
CA LEU A 80 14.18 4.74 -7.89
C LEU A 80 15.17 3.82 -7.16
N GLY A 81 16.45 4.18 -7.18
CA GLY A 81 17.55 3.34 -6.68
C GLY A 81 17.37 2.90 -5.23
N TYR A 82 16.81 3.75 -4.36
CA TYR A 82 16.54 3.39 -2.98
C TYR A 82 15.40 2.35 -2.87
N TYR A 83 14.33 2.53 -3.62
CA TYR A 83 13.26 1.53 -3.66
C TYR A 83 13.73 0.20 -4.26
N ALA A 84 14.56 0.25 -5.30
CA ALA A 84 15.20 -0.96 -5.82
C ALA A 84 16.03 -1.68 -4.76
N TYR A 85 16.78 -0.94 -3.94
CA TYR A 85 17.54 -1.49 -2.83
C TYR A 85 16.62 -2.14 -1.78
N LEU A 86 15.56 -1.43 -1.35
CA LEU A 86 14.62 -1.96 -0.35
C LEU A 86 13.90 -3.23 -0.85
N ALA A 87 13.48 -3.25 -2.12
CA ALA A 87 12.85 -4.42 -2.73
C ALA A 87 13.80 -5.62 -2.81
N ALA A 88 15.08 -5.38 -3.09
CA ALA A 88 16.10 -6.42 -3.22
C ALA A 88 16.56 -6.98 -1.88
N THR A 89 16.51 -6.20 -0.80
CA THR A 89 16.99 -6.59 0.54
C THR A 89 15.87 -6.95 1.52
N GLY A 90 14.66 -6.45 1.30
CA GLY A 90 13.44 -6.79 2.03
C GLY A 90 12.61 -7.87 1.33
N ALA A 91 11.36 -8.03 1.72
CA ALA A 91 10.38 -8.86 1.02
C ALA A 91 9.63 -8.00 -0.01
N PHE A 92 9.65 -8.45 -1.26
CA PHE A 92 8.90 -7.88 -2.37
C PHE A 92 7.66 -8.72 -2.63
N MET A 93 6.47 -8.16 -2.38
CA MET A 93 5.19 -8.85 -2.53
C MET A 93 4.71 -8.71 -3.97
N GLU A 94 5.19 -9.57 -4.89
CA GLU A 94 4.98 -9.42 -6.34
C GLU A 94 3.52 -9.47 -6.79
N ASN A 95 2.62 -10.11 -6.02
CA ASN A 95 1.20 -10.23 -6.30
C ASN A 95 0.34 -9.41 -5.31
N HIS A 96 0.86 -8.29 -4.81
CA HIS A 96 0.06 -7.36 -4.03
C HIS A 96 -0.78 -6.48 -4.97
N CYS A 97 -2.05 -6.30 -4.63
CA CYS A 97 -3.02 -5.56 -5.44
C CYS A 97 -3.61 -4.40 -4.66
N SER A 98 -4.04 -3.35 -5.37
CA SER A 98 -4.96 -2.40 -4.76
C SER A 98 -6.21 -3.13 -4.28
N GLY A 99 -6.80 -2.66 -3.20
CA GLY A 99 -7.94 -3.36 -2.59
C GLY A 99 -9.15 -3.38 -3.49
N PHE A 100 -9.39 -2.26 -4.18
CA PHE A 100 -10.45 -2.11 -5.18
C PHE A 100 -9.89 -1.61 -6.51
N GLY A 101 -10.50 -2.04 -7.60
CA GLY A 101 -10.24 -1.52 -8.94
C GLY A 101 -10.87 -0.14 -9.13
N THR A 102 -10.27 0.89 -8.53
CA THR A 102 -10.70 2.29 -8.59
C THR A 102 -9.54 3.20 -8.17
N ASN A 103 -9.83 4.46 -7.83
CA ASN A 103 -8.88 5.48 -7.43
C ASN A 103 -8.66 5.56 -5.90
N SER A 104 -7.98 6.61 -5.45
CA SER A 104 -7.28 6.73 -4.16
C SER A 104 -8.15 6.58 -2.91
N THR A 105 -9.19 7.40 -2.73
CA THR A 105 -9.93 7.44 -1.44
C THR A 105 -10.45 6.07 -1.00
N PRO A 106 -11.14 5.27 -1.84
CA PRO A 106 -11.59 3.93 -1.45
C PRO A 106 -10.44 3.03 -0.99
N ASN A 107 -9.30 3.09 -1.67
CA ASN A 107 -8.13 2.27 -1.38
C ASN A 107 -7.43 2.68 -0.09
N HIS A 108 -7.28 3.97 0.17
CA HIS A 108 -6.80 4.45 1.49
C HIS A 108 -7.69 3.99 2.64
N LEU A 109 -9.02 4.01 2.46
CA LEU A 109 -9.94 3.54 3.49
C LEU A 109 -9.79 2.03 3.75
N LEU A 110 -9.48 1.24 2.71
CA LEU A 110 -9.18 -0.19 2.88
C LEU A 110 -7.87 -0.41 3.64
N ILE A 111 -6.84 0.39 3.40
CA ILE A 111 -5.56 0.31 4.13
C ILE A 111 -5.78 0.61 5.62
N ILE A 112 -6.58 1.63 5.95
CA ILE A 112 -6.76 2.12 7.32
C ILE A 112 -7.78 1.28 8.11
N GLY A 113 -8.85 0.81 7.47
CA GLY A 113 -9.97 0.21 8.19
C GLY A 113 -10.61 -1.01 7.52
N GLY A 114 -10.08 -1.47 6.39
CA GLY A 114 -10.53 -2.69 5.72
C GLY A 114 -11.88 -2.58 5.00
N GLN A 115 -12.47 -1.39 4.93
CA GLN A 115 -13.75 -1.15 4.27
C GLN A 115 -13.86 0.28 3.74
N SER A 116 -14.67 0.48 2.71
CA SER A 116 -14.93 1.80 2.13
C SER A 116 -16.42 1.97 1.81
N PRO A 117 -17.04 3.10 2.19
CA PRO A 117 -18.43 3.42 1.87
C PRO A 117 -18.58 4.03 0.46
N THR A 118 -17.50 4.13 -0.29
CA THR A 118 -17.50 4.74 -1.62
C THR A 118 -16.57 3.98 -2.56
N LEU A 119 -16.83 4.04 -3.87
CA LEU A 119 -15.94 3.55 -4.93
C LEU A 119 -15.35 4.68 -5.77
N ARG A 120 -15.37 5.90 -5.25
CA ARG A 120 -14.83 7.09 -5.94
C ARG A 120 -14.27 8.10 -4.94
N ASN A 121 -13.37 8.94 -5.43
CA ASN A 121 -12.94 10.09 -4.65
C ASN A 121 -14.11 11.07 -4.42
N PRO A 122 -14.28 11.60 -3.22
CA PRO A 122 -15.23 12.68 -2.98
C PRO A 122 -14.92 13.90 -3.85
N PRO A 123 -15.95 14.64 -4.31
CA PRO A 123 -15.72 15.87 -5.08
C PRO A 123 -14.92 16.90 -4.29
N ARG A 124 -13.84 17.43 -4.86
CA ARG A 124 -13.00 18.47 -4.23
C ARG A 124 -13.74 19.77 -3.92
N SER A 125 -14.90 20.00 -4.57
CA SER A 125 -15.77 21.18 -4.35
C SER A 125 -16.62 21.11 -3.09
N GLN A 126 -16.60 19.98 -2.38
CA GLN A 126 -17.38 19.76 -1.16
C GLN A 126 -16.44 19.47 0.01
N PRO A 127 -16.84 19.79 1.27
CA PRO A 127 -16.10 19.31 2.44
C PRO A 127 -15.95 17.80 2.40
N PRO A 128 -14.81 17.25 2.87
CA PRO A 128 -14.63 15.82 2.94
C PRO A 128 -15.75 15.17 3.74
N PRO A 129 -16.36 14.09 3.25
CA PRO A 129 -17.30 13.33 4.06
C PRO A 129 -16.61 12.75 5.29
N VAL A 130 -17.35 12.56 6.36
CA VAL A 130 -16.86 11.96 7.60
C VAL A 130 -17.72 10.76 7.93
N TRP A 131 -17.06 9.61 8.15
CA TRP A 131 -17.74 8.36 8.41
C TRP A 131 -17.35 7.79 9.77
N ASP A 132 -18.31 7.18 10.44
CA ASP A 132 -18.07 6.40 11.66
C ASP A 132 -17.59 4.98 11.30
N LEU A 133 -16.34 4.91 10.81
CA LEU A 133 -15.68 3.69 10.39
C LEU A 133 -14.68 3.22 11.45
N PRO A 134 -14.51 1.90 11.68
CA PRO A 134 -13.38 1.39 12.45
C PRO A 134 -12.06 1.67 11.71
N SER A 135 -10.99 1.92 12.47
CA SER A 135 -9.64 2.09 11.94
C SER A 135 -8.60 1.39 12.80
N ILE A 136 -7.53 0.90 12.20
CA ILE A 136 -6.41 0.30 12.95
C ILE A 136 -5.75 1.32 13.89
N LEU A 137 -5.75 2.61 13.54
CA LEU A 137 -5.22 3.69 14.39
C LEU A 137 -6.04 3.86 15.67
N GLY A 138 -7.37 4.04 15.52
CA GLY A 138 -8.25 4.13 16.67
C GLY A 138 -8.26 2.86 17.51
N HIS A 139 -8.24 1.69 16.85
CA HIS A 139 -8.18 0.40 17.52
C HIS A 139 -6.88 0.22 18.34
N ALA A 140 -5.75 0.64 17.79
CA ALA A 140 -4.48 0.64 18.52
C ALA A 140 -4.56 1.52 19.79
N GLY A 141 -5.11 2.72 19.67
CA GLY A 141 -5.34 3.61 20.81
C GLY A 141 -6.28 3.04 21.85
N ASP A 142 -7.38 2.43 21.44
CA ASP A 142 -8.37 1.77 22.31
C ASP A 142 -7.73 0.61 23.13
N HIS A 143 -6.61 0.04 22.62
CA HIS A 143 -5.85 -1.03 23.29
C HIS A 143 -4.54 -0.53 23.94
N GLY A 144 -4.41 0.77 24.16
CA GLY A 144 -3.29 1.36 24.89
C GLY A 144 -1.97 1.44 24.11
N MET A 145 -2.00 1.22 22.79
CA MET A 145 -0.82 1.42 21.94
C MET A 145 -0.65 2.89 21.58
N THR A 146 0.59 3.33 21.52
CA THR A 146 0.91 4.65 20.96
C THR A 146 0.81 4.61 19.44
N TRP A 147 0.22 5.66 18.86
CA TRP A 147 0.12 5.76 17.41
C TRP A 147 0.20 7.21 16.94
N ASN A 148 0.71 7.40 15.72
CA ASN A 148 0.67 8.65 15.00
C ASN A 148 0.22 8.43 13.56
N ALA A 149 -0.54 9.39 13.04
CA ALA A 149 -0.83 9.53 11.62
C ALA A 149 -0.10 10.79 11.10
N TYR A 150 0.91 10.57 10.31
CA TYR A 150 1.71 11.59 9.67
C TYR A 150 1.07 11.92 8.32
N THR A 151 0.49 13.11 8.20
CA THR A 151 -0.33 13.46 7.04
C THR A 151 0.09 14.76 6.39
N GLY A 152 -0.39 14.98 5.18
CA GLY A 152 -0.34 16.29 4.54
C GLY A 152 -1.21 17.34 5.24
N SER A 153 -1.29 18.51 4.63
CA SER A 153 -1.97 19.69 5.19
C SER A 153 -3.48 19.51 5.41
N SER A 154 -4.11 18.63 4.64
CA SER A 154 -5.54 18.34 4.69
C SER A 154 -5.93 17.24 5.67
N SER A 155 -4.95 16.62 6.33
CA SER A 155 -5.14 15.40 7.13
C SER A 155 -5.75 14.23 6.32
N TYR A 156 -5.61 14.28 4.99
CA TYR A 156 -6.03 13.18 4.12
C TYR A 156 -5.12 11.96 4.34
N PRO A 157 -5.64 10.73 4.38
CA PRO A 157 -7.05 10.32 4.29
C PRO A 157 -7.72 10.12 5.66
N VAL A 158 -7.02 10.35 6.78
CA VAL A 158 -7.54 10.09 8.14
C VAL A 158 -8.69 11.03 8.52
N ALA A 159 -8.82 12.18 7.85
CA ALA A 159 -9.93 13.11 8.02
C ALA A 159 -11.31 12.51 7.71
N PHE A 160 -11.37 11.40 6.99
CA PHE A 160 -12.62 10.68 6.73
C PHE A 160 -13.15 9.89 7.92
N TYR A 161 -12.34 9.68 8.96
CA TYR A 161 -12.70 8.86 10.12
C TYR A 161 -13.16 9.72 11.28
N GLN A 162 -14.47 9.64 11.64
CA GLN A 162 -15.04 10.41 12.74
C GLN A 162 -14.27 10.21 14.06
N GLN A 163 -13.87 8.99 14.36
CA GLN A 163 -13.16 8.65 15.60
C GLN A 163 -11.75 9.28 15.70
N LEU A 164 -11.17 9.72 14.58
CA LEU A 164 -9.82 10.30 14.54
C LEU A 164 -9.84 11.84 14.54
N HIS A 165 -11.02 12.45 14.39
CA HIS A 165 -11.15 13.90 14.32
C HIS A 165 -10.60 14.59 15.58
N GLY A 166 -9.78 15.62 15.36
CA GLY A 166 -9.20 16.41 16.43
C GLY A 166 -8.18 15.67 17.30
N SER A 167 -7.77 14.47 16.91
CA SER A 167 -6.73 13.75 17.63
C SER A 167 -5.38 14.49 17.55
N PRO A 168 -4.67 14.68 18.67
CA PRO A 168 -3.33 15.26 18.66
C PRO A 168 -2.29 14.36 17.98
N ASN A 169 -2.64 13.10 17.72
CA ASN A 169 -1.79 12.12 17.04
C ASN A 169 -1.83 12.27 15.50
N ILE A 170 -2.65 13.18 14.97
CA ILE A 170 -2.63 13.53 13.54
C ILE A 170 -1.72 14.75 13.41
N VAL A 171 -0.56 14.53 12.83
CA VAL A 171 0.52 15.51 12.73
C VAL A 171 1.01 15.66 11.29
N ARG A 172 1.83 16.67 11.03
CA ARG A 172 2.43 16.87 9.71
C ARG A 172 3.38 15.73 9.36
N SER A 173 3.45 15.37 8.07
CA SER A 173 4.26 14.26 7.59
C SER A 173 5.76 14.40 7.89
N ASP A 174 6.28 15.62 7.83
CA ASP A 174 7.68 15.92 8.15
C ASP A 174 8.02 15.77 9.65
N GLN A 175 7.02 15.77 10.53
CA GLN A 175 7.23 15.59 11.97
C GLN A 175 7.81 14.22 12.32
N ILE A 176 7.65 13.20 11.45
CA ILE A 176 8.24 11.86 11.67
C ILE A 176 9.76 11.92 11.88
N LEU A 177 10.44 12.89 11.26
CA LEU A 177 11.89 13.08 11.42
C LEU A 177 12.25 13.50 12.86
N ALA A 178 11.45 14.37 13.46
CA ALA A 178 11.64 14.81 14.84
C ALA A 178 11.18 13.74 15.85
N ASP A 179 10.15 12.98 15.52
CA ASP A 179 9.57 11.96 16.38
C ASP A 179 10.36 10.64 16.37
N ALA A 180 11.32 10.47 15.46
CA ALA A 180 12.07 9.23 15.29
C ALA A 180 12.70 8.68 16.58
N ALA A 181 13.16 9.55 17.49
CA ALA A 181 13.72 9.15 18.80
C ALA A 181 12.65 8.64 19.80
N HIS A 182 11.38 8.94 19.55
CA HIS A 182 10.22 8.55 20.36
C HIS A 182 9.13 7.96 19.49
N LEU A 183 9.53 7.12 18.52
CA LEU A 183 8.66 6.54 17.51
C LEU A 183 7.47 5.84 18.16
N ALA A 184 6.26 6.11 17.67
CA ALA A 184 5.06 5.43 18.13
C ALA A 184 5.08 3.94 17.74
N GLN A 185 4.36 3.08 18.47
CA GLN A 185 4.25 1.66 18.14
C GLN A 185 3.58 1.43 16.78
N LEU A 186 2.63 2.30 16.40
CA LEU A 186 2.04 2.35 15.06
C LEU A 186 2.21 3.74 14.46
N SER A 187 2.86 3.82 13.32
CA SER A 187 3.00 5.05 12.52
C SER A 187 2.45 4.81 11.12
N MET A 188 1.52 5.64 10.66
CA MET A 188 1.06 5.63 9.28
C MET A 188 1.38 6.97 8.62
N VAL A 189 1.95 6.94 7.43
CA VAL A 189 2.56 8.11 6.80
C VAL A 189 2.00 8.33 5.40
N TRP A 190 1.51 9.53 5.16
CA TRP A 190 1.05 10.06 3.88
C TRP A 190 1.68 11.42 3.65
N HIS A 191 2.06 11.72 2.43
CA HIS A 191 2.64 13.01 2.06
C HIS A 191 1.65 13.84 1.24
N ASP A 192 1.89 15.15 1.17
CA ASP A 192 1.26 16.01 0.15
C ASP A 192 2.09 15.95 -1.14
N SER A 193 1.45 16.23 -2.27
CA SER A 193 2.17 16.46 -3.53
C SER A 193 3.17 17.62 -3.37
N PRO A 194 4.40 17.48 -3.89
CA PRO A 194 4.85 16.44 -4.82
C PRO A 194 5.52 15.21 -4.17
N ASP A 195 5.51 15.10 -2.85
CA ASP A 195 6.24 14.06 -2.11
C ASP A 195 5.42 12.75 -1.98
N ASP A 196 4.16 12.78 -2.43
CA ASP A 196 3.26 11.62 -2.52
C ASP A 196 3.47 10.75 -3.77
N GLU A 197 4.27 11.21 -4.75
CA GLU A 197 4.54 10.58 -6.06
C GLU A 197 3.36 10.60 -7.04
N HIS A 198 2.23 11.22 -6.68
CA HIS A 198 1.09 11.31 -7.60
C HIS A 198 1.50 11.91 -8.95
N PRO A 199 1.23 11.25 -10.09
CA PRO A 199 1.50 11.84 -11.40
C PRO A 199 0.83 13.22 -11.53
N THR A 200 1.53 14.27 -11.89
CA THR A 200 2.82 14.41 -12.56
C THR A 200 4.00 14.79 -11.63
N ALA A 201 4.05 14.28 -10.41
CA ALA A 201 5.15 14.60 -9.51
C ALA A 201 6.47 13.92 -9.94
N ASP A 202 7.57 14.51 -9.51
CA ASP A 202 8.89 13.89 -9.60
C ASP A 202 9.00 12.80 -8.50
N VAL A 203 9.00 11.54 -8.92
CA VAL A 203 8.98 10.39 -8.01
C VAL A 203 10.23 10.27 -7.15
N THR A 204 11.33 10.92 -7.53
CA THR A 204 12.54 10.96 -6.68
C THR A 204 12.34 11.77 -5.40
N LYS A 205 11.36 12.69 -5.37
CA LYS A 205 11.02 13.46 -4.16
C LYS A 205 10.33 12.59 -3.12
N GLY A 206 9.31 11.82 -3.53
CA GLY A 206 8.65 10.87 -2.63
C GLY A 206 9.62 9.82 -2.11
N GLN A 207 10.45 9.25 -3.01
CA GLN A 207 11.52 8.35 -2.59
C GLN A 207 12.46 8.99 -1.55
N ALA A 208 12.81 10.27 -1.72
CA ALA A 208 13.71 10.97 -0.81
C ALA A 208 13.07 11.18 0.57
N THR A 209 11.78 11.52 0.64
CA THR A 209 11.07 11.66 1.93
C THR A 209 10.98 10.34 2.68
N ILE A 210 10.68 9.23 2.00
CA ILE A 210 10.71 7.89 2.61
C ILE A 210 12.11 7.55 3.11
N TRP A 211 13.14 7.80 2.30
CA TRP A 211 14.52 7.52 2.69
C TRP A 211 14.96 8.31 3.92
N GLN A 212 14.65 9.62 3.98
CA GLN A 212 14.92 10.47 5.15
C GLN A 212 14.23 9.97 6.41
N ALA A 213 12.96 9.56 6.31
CA ALA A 213 12.21 9.04 7.44
C ALA A 213 12.81 7.73 7.97
N VAL A 214 13.15 6.79 7.07
CA VAL A 214 13.81 5.54 7.44
C VAL A 214 15.18 5.81 8.07
N ASP A 215 15.98 6.72 7.47
CA ASP A 215 17.31 7.07 7.99
C ASP A 215 17.23 7.69 9.40
N ALA A 216 16.28 8.57 9.66
CA ALA A 216 16.05 9.15 10.99
C ALA A 216 15.71 8.06 12.03
N ILE A 217 14.86 7.09 11.67
CA ILE A 217 14.47 5.96 12.55
C ILE A 217 15.68 5.03 12.80
N VAL A 218 16.49 4.78 11.77
CA VAL A 218 17.74 4.01 11.89
C VAL A 218 18.72 4.74 12.82
N ALA A 219 18.92 6.04 12.64
CA ALA A 219 19.81 6.87 13.46
C ALA A 219 19.36 6.93 14.94
N ALA A 220 18.06 6.85 15.19
CA ALA A 220 17.48 6.75 16.53
C ALA A 220 17.64 5.36 17.18
N GLY A 221 18.14 4.37 16.45
CA GLY A 221 18.41 3.01 16.97
C GLY A 221 17.25 2.02 16.82
N HIS A 222 16.19 2.37 16.13
CA HIS A 222 14.97 1.56 16.03
C HIS A 222 14.94 0.57 14.85
N TRP A 223 16.05 0.44 14.07
CA TRP A 223 16.06 -0.43 12.91
C TRP A 223 15.70 -1.90 13.20
N GLN A 224 16.24 -2.47 14.31
CA GLN A 224 16.08 -3.89 14.60
C GLN A 224 14.71 -4.26 15.17
N ASP A 225 13.96 -3.31 15.69
CA ASP A 225 12.65 -3.52 16.30
C ASP A 225 11.49 -2.88 15.50
N THR A 226 11.79 -2.33 14.33
CA THR A 226 10.80 -1.74 13.41
C THR A 226 10.56 -2.64 12.19
N VAL A 227 9.29 -2.79 11.83
CA VAL A 227 8.84 -3.32 10.55
C VAL A 227 8.25 -2.18 9.73
N PHE A 228 8.76 -2.02 8.53
CA PHE A 228 8.29 -1.04 7.57
C PHE A 228 7.47 -1.74 6.48
N LEU A 229 6.33 -1.13 6.14
CA LEU A 229 5.49 -1.48 5.01
C LEU A 229 5.43 -0.26 4.08
N LEU A 230 5.77 -0.40 2.83
CA LEU A 230 5.70 0.67 1.83
C LEU A 230 4.84 0.19 0.67
N THR A 231 3.75 0.91 0.39
CA THR A 231 2.80 0.58 -0.67
C THR A 231 2.33 1.83 -1.42
N TRP A 232 1.65 1.61 -2.53
CA TRP A 232 0.93 2.62 -3.31
C TRP A 232 -0.57 2.34 -3.23
N ASP A 233 -1.37 3.39 -3.22
CA ASP A 233 -2.82 3.28 -3.00
C ASP A 233 -3.56 2.71 -4.19
N ASP A 234 -3.22 3.12 -5.42
CA ASP A 234 -3.84 2.63 -6.64
C ASP A 234 -2.88 2.64 -7.86
N TRP A 235 -3.39 2.30 -9.00
CA TRP A 235 -2.65 2.01 -10.23
C TRP A 235 -2.28 3.24 -11.09
N GLY A 236 -2.87 4.42 -10.84
CA GLY A 236 -2.58 5.64 -11.57
C GLY A 236 -2.86 5.62 -13.08
N GLY A 237 -3.61 4.63 -13.57
CA GLY A 237 -3.83 4.43 -15.01
C GLY A 237 -2.64 3.83 -15.76
N PHE A 238 -1.57 3.41 -15.05
CA PHE A 238 -0.49 2.63 -15.62
C PHE A 238 -0.89 1.17 -15.75
N ASP A 239 -0.42 0.51 -16.80
CA ASP A 239 -0.72 -0.90 -17.02
C ASP A 239 0.06 -1.81 -16.05
N ASP A 240 -0.48 -3.00 -15.86
CA ASP A 240 0.17 -4.14 -15.22
C ASP A 240 -0.16 -5.39 -16.03
N HIS A 241 0.84 -6.20 -16.38
CA HIS A 241 0.64 -7.34 -17.28
C HIS A 241 -0.09 -8.50 -16.63
N VAL A 242 -0.27 -8.48 -15.31
CA VAL A 242 -0.89 -9.60 -14.58
C VAL A 242 -2.38 -9.39 -14.43
N VAL A 243 -3.15 -10.34 -14.92
CA VAL A 243 -4.60 -10.39 -14.65
C VAL A 243 -4.81 -10.77 -13.20
N THR A 244 -5.48 -9.91 -12.45
CA THR A 244 -5.72 -10.12 -11.01
C THR A 244 -6.84 -11.13 -10.77
N PRO A 245 -6.82 -11.85 -9.63
CA PRO A 245 -7.84 -12.84 -9.32
C PRO A 245 -9.24 -12.26 -9.26
N ASP A 246 -10.17 -12.96 -9.87
CA ASP A 246 -11.59 -12.63 -9.88
C ASP A 246 -12.26 -13.22 -8.62
N VAL A 247 -12.33 -12.44 -7.55
CA VAL A 247 -12.77 -12.92 -6.23
C VAL A 247 -14.01 -12.20 -5.69
N GLU A 248 -14.34 -11.02 -6.19
CA GLU A 248 -15.47 -10.23 -5.73
C GLU A 248 -16.01 -9.30 -6.82
N HIS A 249 -17.33 -9.14 -6.87
CA HIS A 249 -18.01 -8.30 -7.84
C HIS A 249 -18.94 -7.29 -7.17
N THR A 250 -19.15 -6.19 -7.85
CA THR A 250 -20.26 -5.28 -7.58
C THR A 250 -21.57 -5.89 -8.05
N PRO A 251 -22.75 -5.38 -7.60
CA PRO A 251 -24.06 -5.89 -8.01
C PRO A 251 -24.30 -5.87 -9.53
N ASP A 252 -23.64 -4.98 -10.26
CA ASP A 252 -23.67 -4.91 -11.73
C ASP A 252 -22.70 -5.87 -12.43
N GLY A 253 -22.02 -6.74 -11.67
CA GLY A 253 -21.16 -7.80 -12.18
C GLY A 253 -19.74 -7.39 -12.54
N VAL A 254 -19.31 -6.16 -12.22
CA VAL A 254 -17.93 -5.71 -12.46
C VAL A 254 -17.04 -6.14 -11.30
N GLN A 255 -15.90 -6.76 -11.59
CA GLN A 255 -14.93 -7.15 -10.55
C GLN A 255 -14.58 -5.97 -9.66
N LEU A 256 -14.65 -6.18 -8.33
CA LEU A 256 -14.34 -5.16 -7.32
C LEU A 256 -12.95 -5.39 -6.73
N ALA A 257 -12.71 -6.54 -6.17
CA ALA A 257 -11.40 -6.97 -5.66
C ALA A 257 -10.91 -8.19 -6.48
N TYR A 258 -9.65 -8.28 -6.79
CA TYR A 258 -8.59 -7.32 -6.52
C TYR A 258 -8.51 -6.30 -7.66
N GLY A 259 -8.08 -5.07 -7.37
CA GLY A 259 -7.68 -4.11 -8.39
C GLY A 259 -6.33 -4.48 -9.04
N PRO A 260 -5.75 -3.60 -9.88
CA PRO A 260 -4.43 -3.82 -10.46
C PRO A 260 -3.35 -4.02 -9.39
N ARG A 261 -2.26 -4.72 -9.73
CA ARG A 261 -1.15 -4.86 -8.80
C ARG A 261 -0.50 -3.50 -8.54
N VAL A 262 -0.28 -3.24 -7.27
CA VAL A 262 0.51 -2.10 -6.76
C VAL A 262 1.67 -2.64 -5.93
N PRO A 263 2.80 -1.94 -5.84
CA PRO A 263 3.91 -2.46 -5.08
C PRO A 263 3.61 -2.55 -3.58
N LEU A 264 4.16 -3.59 -2.92
CA LEU A 264 4.27 -3.66 -1.48
C LEU A 264 5.64 -4.21 -1.11
N LEU A 265 6.39 -3.41 -0.35
CA LEU A 265 7.67 -3.78 0.23
C LEU A 265 7.50 -3.97 1.74
N VAL A 266 8.07 -5.04 2.28
CA VAL A 266 8.20 -5.26 3.72
C VAL A 266 9.68 -5.28 4.04
N PHE A 267 10.15 -4.39 4.91
CA PHE A 267 11.57 -4.31 5.24
C PHE A 267 11.80 -3.94 6.70
N GLY A 268 13.02 -4.10 7.17
CA GLY A 268 13.41 -3.88 8.56
C GLY A 268 14.49 -4.87 9.00
N GLY A 269 15.06 -4.64 10.18
CA GLY A 269 16.19 -5.42 10.68
C GLY A 269 15.91 -6.92 10.84
N ARG A 270 14.64 -7.31 10.98
CA ARG A 270 14.23 -8.72 11.18
C ARG A 270 13.33 -9.26 10.08
N VAL A 271 13.27 -8.63 8.94
CA VAL A 271 12.45 -9.08 7.82
C VAL A 271 13.22 -10.11 6.98
N ARG A 272 12.54 -11.15 6.53
CA ARG A 272 13.07 -12.08 5.53
C ARG A 272 13.09 -11.38 4.18
N GLY A 273 14.22 -11.42 3.50
CA GLY A 273 14.32 -10.91 2.13
C GLY A 273 13.80 -11.93 1.12
N GLY A 274 13.47 -11.42 -0.07
CA GLY A 274 13.12 -12.22 -1.24
C GLY A 274 11.78 -11.85 -1.87
N VAL A 275 11.48 -12.48 -3.00
CA VAL A 275 10.20 -12.33 -3.68
C VAL A 275 9.17 -13.25 -3.03
N ASP A 276 8.02 -12.71 -2.68
CA ASP A 276 6.86 -13.45 -2.17
C ASP A 276 5.73 -13.37 -3.19
N SER A 277 5.31 -14.54 -3.68
CA SER A 277 4.30 -14.67 -4.74
C SER A 277 2.88 -14.86 -4.22
N ARG A 278 2.63 -14.70 -2.93
CA ARG A 278 1.27 -14.79 -2.37
C ARG A 278 0.41 -13.64 -2.87
N TRP A 279 -0.83 -13.96 -3.21
CA TRP A 279 -1.83 -12.95 -3.48
C TRP A 279 -2.22 -12.21 -2.19
N SER A 280 -2.19 -10.90 -2.25
CA SER A 280 -2.58 -10.03 -1.15
C SER A 280 -3.19 -8.74 -1.69
N SER A 281 -3.84 -7.97 -0.83
CA SER A 281 -4.35 -6.65 -1.17
C SER A 281 -4.23 -5.71 0.04
N HIS A 282 -4.58 -4.46 -0.11
CA HIS A 282 -4.45 -3.42 0.92
C HIS A 282 -4.94 -3.84 2.32
N VAL A 283 -5.99 -4.65 2.40
CA VAL A 283 -6.50 -5.12 3.70
C VAL A 283 -5.51 -6.02 4.46
N CYS A 284 -4.56 -6.65 3.76
CA CYS A 284 -3.51 -7.44 4.41
C CYS A 284 -2.55 -6.57 5.23
N ILE A 285 -2.42 -5.28 4.88
CA ILE A 285 -1.58 -4.32 5.62
C ILE A 285 -2.15 -4.13 7.03
N GLY A 286 -3.44 -3.81 7.14
CA GLY A 286 -4.11 -3.68 8.43
C GLY A 286 -4.06 -4.98 9.25
N LYS A 287 -4.33 -6.13 8.61
CA LYS A 287 -4.21 -7.44 9.28
C LYS A 287 -2.80 -7.69 9.80
N THR A 288 -1.79 -7.37 9.01
CA THR A 288 -0.38 -7.53 9.40
C THR A 288 -0.03 -6.61 10.58
N VAL A 289 -0.49 -5.36 10.57
CA VAL A 289 -0.31 -4.43 11.69
C VAL A 289 -0.89 -5.00 12.98
N LEU A 290 -2.13 -5.51 12.93
CA LEU A 290 -2.78 -6.11 14.10
C LEU A 290 -1.96 -7.29 14.64
N ASP A 291 -1.51 -8.19 13.79
CA ASP A 291 -0.76 -9.38 14.19
C ASP A 291 0.64 -9.04 14.74
N LEU A 292 1.35 -8.10 14.12
CA LEU A 292 2.69 -7.66 14.56
C LEU A 292 2.65 -6.96 15.92
N LEU A 293 1.60 -6.21 16.20
CA LEU A 293 1.42 -5.51 17.48
C LEU A 293 0.65 -6.34 18.51
N GLY A 294 0.21 -7.55 18.16
CA GLY A 294 -0.55 -8.41 19.06
C GLY A 294 -1.93 -7.88 19.41
N LEU A 295 -2.52 -7.10 18.52
CA LEU A 295 -3.86 -6.54 18.67
C LEU A 295 -4.95 -7.56 18.31
N PRO A 296 -6.11 -7.52 18.95
CA PRO A 296 -7.24 -8.37 18.57
C PRO A 296 -7.79 -7.99 17.20
N PRO A 297 -8.65 -8.84 16.58
CA PRO A 297 -9.34 -8.51 15.35
C PRO A 297 -10.05 -7.15 15.40
N LEU A 298 -10.03 -6.41 14.27
CA LEU A 298 -10.68 -5.10 14.16
C LEU A 298 -12.21 -5.17 14.20
N GLY A 299 -12.77 -6.35 13.93
CA GLY A 299 -14.21 -6.54 13.77
C GLY A 299 -14.72 -6.23 12.36
N VAL A 300 -13.80 -6.12 11.39
CA VAL A 300 -14.13 -5.94 9.97
C VAL A 300 -13.82 -7.24 9.24
N PRO A 301 -14.84 -8.02 8.81
CA PRO A 301 -14.63 -9.37 8.28
C PRO A 301 -13.62 -9.45 7.14
N ARG A 302 -13.62 -8.47 6.24
CA ARG A 302 -12.66 -8.41 5.12
C ARG A 302 -11.21 -8.29 5.61
N LEU A 303 -10.95 -7.43 6.59
CA LEU A 303 -9.61 -7.23 7.15
C LEU A 303 -9.22 -8.41 8.04
N ASP A 304 -10.13 -8.87 8.89
CA ASP A 304 -9.84 -9.92 9.86
C ASP A 304 -9.54 -11.28 9.19
N ALA A 305 -10.14 -11.52 8.02
CA ALA A 305 -9.91 -12.72 7.20
C ALA A 305 -8.75 -12.60 6.20
N ALA A 306 -8.14 -11.41 6.07
CA ALA A 306 -7.05 -11.20 5.12
C ALA A 306 -5.79 -11.99 5.49
N PRO A 307 -4.95 -12.37 4.52
CA PRO A 307 -3.66 -12.95 4.81
C PRO A 307 -2.78 -11.95 5.56
N SER A 308 -2.00 -12.45 6.52
CA SER A 308 -1.04 -11.64 7.26
C SER A 308 0.37 -11.86 6.70
N LEU A 309 1.18 -10.81 6.71
CA LEU A 309 2.60 -10.84 6.35
C LEU A 309 3.51 -10.93 7.59
N ALA A 310 2.95 -11.15 8.78
CA ALA A 310 3.74 -11.28 10.01
C ALA A 310 4.73 -12.45 9.99
N ASP A 311 4.51 -13.44 9.13
CA ASP A 311 5.43 -14.55 8.87
C ASP A 311 6.70 -14.14 8.09
N GLN A 312 6.73 -12.93 7.50
CA GLN A 312 7.95 -12.34 6.95
C GLN A 312 8.97 -11.99 8.04
N ILE A 313 8.56 -11.97 9.30
CA ILE A 313 9.45 -11.63 10.40
C ILE A 313 10.22 -12.87 10.86
N ASN A 314 11.54 -12.76 10.85
CA ASN A 314 12.45 -13.73 11.41
C ASN A 314 13.14 -13.13 12.66
N PRO A 315 12.74 -13.51 13.87
CA PRO A 315 13.33 -12.93 15.09
C PRO A 315 14.84 -13.13 15.22
N ALA A 316 15.38 -14.14 14.52
CA ALA A 316 16.81 -14.42 14.52
C ALA A 316 17.59 -13.62 13.45
N ALA A 317 16.90 -12.93 12.54
CA ALA A 317 17.56 -12.09 11.56
C ALA A 317 18.07 -10.80 12.21
N ALA A 318 19.19 -10.30 11.67
CA ALA A 318 19.79 -9.02 12.05
C ALA A 318 20.31 -8.37 10.76
N ASN A 319 19.38 -8.00 9.87
CA ASN A 319 19.73 -7.34 8.62
C ASN A 319 20.41 -5.99 8.89
N PRO A 320 21.41 -5.60 8.10
CA PRO A 320 21.97 -4.26 8.19
C PRO A 320 20.93 -3.22 7.77
N PRO A 321 21.02 -1.99 8.28
CA PRO A 321 20.19 -0.91 7.80
C PRO A 321 20.51 -0.57 6.34
N PRO A 322 19.58 0.07 5.62
CA PRO A 322 19.85 0.58 4.29
C PRO A 322 20.90 1.70 4.33
N PRO A 323 21.47 2.07 3.17
CA PRO A 323 22.39 3.20 3.09
C PRO A 323 21.76 4.47 3.68
N ALA A 324 22.54 5.25 4.43
CA ALA A 324 22.09 6.53 4.99
C ALA A 324 21.68 7.51 3.89
N PHE A 325 20.75 8.41 4.20
CA PHE A 325 20.24 9.37 3.21
C PHE A 325 21.37 10.17 2.53
N GLY A 326 21.30 10.24 1.22
CA GLY A 326 22.32 10.90 0.38
C GLY A 326 23.59 10.09 0.12
N SER A 327 23.71 8.87 0.67
CA SER A 327 24.80 7.96 0.36
C SER A 327 24.63 7.29 -1.01
N PRO A 328 25.71 6.91 -1.68
CA PRO A 328 25.61 6.11 -2.90
C PRO A 328 24.87 4.79 -2.62
N ILE A 329 23.89 4.46 -3.46
CA ILE A 329 23.20 3.19 -3.40
C ILE A 329 23.92 2.20 -4.33
N THR A 330 24.46 1.14 -3.74
CA THR A 330 24.97 0.01 -4.52
C THR A 330 23.86 -1.01 -4.63
N ALA A 331 23.37 -1.27 -5.83
CA ALA A 331 22.35 -2.29 -6.05
C ALA A 331 22.88 -3.66 -5.58
N PRO A 332 22.14 -4.37 -4.74
CA PRO A 332 22.50 -5.73 -4.36
C PRO A 332 22.55 -6.64 -5.59
N THR A 333 23.44 -7.62 -5.55
CA THR A 333 23.55 -8.59 -6.66
C THR A 333 22.41 -9.62 -6.52
N PRO A 334 21.60 -9.84 -7.56
CA PRO A 334 20.58 -10.87 -7.53
C PRO A 334 21.19 -12.25 -7.23
N PRO A 335 20.55 -13.10 -6.41
CA PRO A 335 20.93 -14.48 -6.28
C PRO A 335 20.82 -15.18 -7.65
N HIS A 336 21.62 -16.20 -7.89
CA HIS A 336 21.45 -17.01 -9.10
C HIS A 336 20.00 -17.49 -9.17
N PRO A 337 19.32 -17.32 -10.33
CA PRO A 337 17.91 -17.63 -10.43
C PRO A 337 17.64 -19.10 -10.07
N THR A 338 16.99 -19.30 -8.95
CA THR A 338 16.35 -20.58 -8.64
C THR A 338 14.98 -20.56 -9.33
N PRO A 339 14.56 -21.63 -10.05
CA PRO A 339 13.24 -21.67 -10.64
C PRO A 339 12.17 -21.44 -9.58
N MET A 340 11.31 -20.45 -9.80
CA MET A 340 10.23 -20.14 -8.89
C MET A 340 9.20 -21.28 -8.83
N PRO A 341 8.72 -21.65 -7.64
CA PRO A 341 7.52 -22.50 -7.56
C PRO A 341 6.32 -21.72 -8.15
N THR A 342 5.47 -22.42 -8.90
CA THR A 342 4.21 -21.86 -9.39
C THR A 342 3.41 -21.32 -8.20
N PRO A 343 2.92 -20.06 -8.26
CA PRO A 343 2.12 -19.50 -7.17
C PRO A 343 0.93 -20.41 -6.86
N ALA A 344 0.67 -20.63 -5.59
CA ALA A 344 -0.57 -21.28 -5.17
C ALA A 344 -1.76 -20.40 -5.58
N PRO A 345 -2.90 -20.99 -5.99
CA PRO A 345 -4.09 -20.19 -6.29
C PRO A 345 -4.46 -19.34 -5.07
N PRO A 346 -5.03 -18.13 -5.30
CA PRO A 346 -5.41 -17.26 -4.20
C PRO A 346 -6.38 -18.01 -3.27
N PRO A 347 -6.27 -17.83 -1.95
CA PRO A 347 -7.27 -18.35 -1.05
C PRO A 347 -8.63 -17.76 -1.44
N PRO A 348 -9.72 -18.54 -1.41
CA PRO A 348 -11.05 -17.99 -1.63
C PRO A 348 -11.26 -16.86 -0.62
N VAL A 349 -11.49 -15.65 -1.10
CA VAL A 349 -12.00 -14.58 -0.24
C VAL A 349 -13.31 -15.11 0.31
N SER A 350 -13.46 -15.10 1.63
CA SER A 350 -14.73 -15.50 2.26
C SER A 350 -15.85 -14.70 1.58
N THR A 351 -16.63 -15.36 0.75
CA THR A 351 -17.74 -14.80 -0.01
C THR A 351 -18.95 -14.45 0.89
N SER A 352 -18.74 -14.41 2.20
CA SER A 352 -19.75 -14.07 3.15
C SER A 352 -19.93 -12.55 3.22
N THR A 353 -20.63 -12.04 2.33
CA THR A 353 -21.41 -10.81 2.20
C THR A 353 -20.96 -9.99 0.99
N PRO A 354 -21.79 -9.85 -0.05
CA PRO A 354 -21.63 -8.78 -1.03
C PRO A 354 -21.46 -7.47 -0.25
N VAL A 355 -20.68 -6.52 -0.78
CA VAL A 355 -20.60 -5.17 -0.21
C VAL A 355 -21.97 -4.50 -0.39
N THR A 356 -22.96 -4.96 0.37
CA THR A 356 -24.31 -4.42 0.37
C THR A 356 -24.46 -3.29 1.36
N ALA A 357 -23.58 -3.24 2.37
CA ALA A 357 -23.54 -2.16 3.35
C ALA A 357 -22.23 -2.17 4.12
N VAL A 358 -21.75 -0.99 4.49
CA VAL A 358 -20.65 -0.80 5.43
C VAL A 358 -21.24 -0.71 6.84
N ILE A 359 -20.78 -1.58 7.75
CA ILE A 359 -21.20 -1.52 9.15
C ILE A 359 -20.33 -0.48 9.86
N LEU A 360 -20.97 0.53 10.42
CA LEU A 360 -20.30 1.56 11.20
C LEU A 360 -20.06 1.07 12.65
N ARG A 361 -19.14 1.71 13.37
CA ARG A 361 -18.86 1.38 14.79
C ARG A 361 -20.10 1.41 15.69
N ASN A 362 -21.06 2.28 15.41
CA ASN A 362 -22.32 2.38 16.15
C ASN A 362 -23.34 1.32 15.76
N GLY A 363 -23.00 0.36 14.90
CA GLY A 363 -23.89 -0.69 14.42
C GLY A 363 -24.87 -0.25 13.34
N SER A 364 -24.85 1.01 12.90
CA SER A 364 -25.61 1.44 11.73
C SER A 364 -24.96 0.95 10.43
N THR A 365 -25.73 0.93 9.35
CA THR A 365 -25.24 0.53 8.02
C THR A 365 -25.25 1.74 7.09
N LEU A 366 -24.20 1.87 6.27
CA LEU A 366 -24.21 2.77 5.13
C LEU A 366 -24.85 2.07 3.93
N PRO A 367 -25.48 2.81 3.02
CA PRO A 367 -25.91 2.25 1.74
C PRO A 367 -24.71 1.64 1.00
N PRO A 368 -24.94 0.70 0.05
CA PRO A 368 -23.87 0.17 -0.77
C PRO A 368 -23.11 1.30 -1.47
N PRO A 369 -21.81 1.08 -1.78
CA PRO A 369 -21.00 2.06 -2.48
C PRO A 369 -21.70 2.53 -3.76
N ASP A 370 -21.69 3.84 -4.00
CA ASP A 370 -22.34 4.43 -5.16
C ASP A 370 -21.53 4.14 -6.44
N ASP A 371 -22.00 3.20 -7.24
CA ASP A 371 -21.37 2.75 -8.50
C ASP A 371 -21.69 3.66 -9.71
N GLN A 372 -22.37 4.79 -9.50
CA GLN A 372 -22.72 5.66 -10.61
C GLN A 372 -21.46 6.18 -11.31
N PRO A 373 -21.39 6.07 -12.65
CA PRO A 373 -20.26 6.62 -13.40
C PRO A 373 -20.19 8.14 -13.18
N VAL A 374 -18.99 8.61 -12.89
CA VAL A 374 -18.71 10.05 -12.88
C VAL A 374 -18.92 10.56 -14.31
N ARG A 375 -19.93 11.39 -14.52
CA ARG A 375 -20.16 12.11 -15.78
C ARG A 375 -19.13 13.24 -15.93
#